data_8738a53cd86fe14422b40fee0dcb6fee
#
_entry.id   8738a53cd86fe14422b40fee0dcb6fee
#
_cell.length_a   1.000
_cell.length_b   1.000
_cell.length_c   1.000
_cell.angle_alpha   90.00
_cell.angle_beta   90.00
_cell.angle_gamma   90.00
#
_symmetry.space_group_name_H-M   'P 1'
#
loop_
_entity.id
_entity.type
_entity.pdbx_description
1 polymer ?
#
loop_
_entity_poly.entity_id
_entity_poly.type
_entity_poly.pdbx_seq_one_letter_code
_entity_poly.pdbx_strand_id
1 'polypeptide(L)'
;MKLDWMSFTFALRNLLRQKGRTGMTLASIVFGVVGLILSGGFVEDVFIQLREATIHSRLGHLQIYREGFYAHGSKEPYAYMIEDPAAVEAKAAAVPGVVDTMKRLNFFGLLNNGKTDLPIIGEGVEPAKEAKLGSFFFIIEGRQLTDDDAYGVLLGEGVAKSMKLEVGSFVTVLANTPDGALNSLEFEVVGVFRTFSKDYDARAVRVALPAAQELLGVAGVHAVVVSLADTLTTDATAAAMKAAIGGDGYELKTWFELDDFYAKTVDLYKSQLGVLQLIILVVVLLSVANSVSMTAYERVGEFGTLKALGKRSGDIARLIILENALLGLIGATLGVLLGIALALGISAVGIPMPPPPNSNVGYTALIRVVPSVILVSFFIGFLATVLSAILAARGAARVPVVEALRQNI
;
A
#
# COMPACT_ATOMS: atom_id res chain seq x y z
N MET A 1 4.85 -40.64 -17.76
CA MET A 1 4.46 -40.81 -16.36
C MET A 1 2.96 -41.02 -16.32
N LYS A 2 2.48 -42.28 -16.39
CA LYS A 2 1.03 -42.56 -16.31
C LYS A 2 0.63 -42.50 -14.83
N LEU A 3 -0.17 -41.50 -14.46
CA LEU A 3 -0.86 -41.45 -13.17
C LEU A 3 -1.92 -42.56 -13.23
N ASP A 4 -1.68 -43.70 -12.57
CA ASP A 4 -2.68 -44.76 -12.50
C ASP A 4 -3.88 -44.25 -11.70
N TRP A 5 -5.05 -44.19 -12.32
CA TRP A 5 -6.35 -43.86 -11.65
C TRP A 5 -6.52 -44.61 -10.34
N MET A 6 -5.98 -45.83 -10.27
CA MET A 6 -5.99 -46.67 -9.09
C MET A 6 -5.20 -46.07 -7.90
N SER A 7 -4.05 -45.46 -8.17
CA SER A 7 -3.21 -44.76 -7.15
C SER A 7 -3.92 -43.55 -6.58
N PHE A 8 -4.64 -42.77 -7.40
CA PHE A 8 -5.41 -41.61 -6.98
C PHE A 8 -6.59 -42.00 -6.08
N THR A 9 -7.35 -43.04 -6.46
CA THR A 9 -8.49 -43.55 -5.67
C THR A 9 -8.03 -44.15 -4.33
N PHE A 10 -6.86 -44.77 -4.31
CA PHE A 10 -6.22 -45.28 -3.09
C PHE A 10 -5.82 -44.15 -2.15
N ALA A 11 -5.20 -43.08 -2.68
CA ALA A 11 -4.80 -41.93 -1.91
C ALA A 11 -6.00 -41.23 -1.26
N LEU A 12 -7.09 -41.02 -2.03
CA LEU A 12 -8.32 -40.40 -1.52
C LEU A 12 -8.98 -41.24 -0.40
N ARG A 13 -9.00 -42.59 -0.55
CA ARG A 13 -9.58 -43.51 0.41
C ARG A 13 -8.78 -43.55 1.72
N ASN A 14 -7.45 -43.40 1.64
CA ASN A 14 -6.57 -43.36 2.81
C ASN A 14 -6.77 -42.06 3.61
N LEU A 15 -7.00 -40.93 2.96
CA LEU A 15 -7.30 -39.65 3.65
C LEU A 15 -8.57 -39.75 4.51
N LEU A 16 -9.58 -40.48 4.06
CA LEU A 16 -10.85 -40.67 4.79
C LEU A 16 -10.76 -41.68 5.92
N ARG A 17 -9.73 -42.55 5.94
CA ARG A 17 -9.58 -43.62 6.96
C ARG A 17 -9.04 -43.07 8.28
N GLN A 18 -8.19 -42.03 8.26
CA GLN A 18 -7.57 -41.44 9.46
C GLN A 18 -8.09 -40.01 9.73
N LYS A 19 -9.41 -39.88 9.95
CA LYS A 19 -10.13 -38.59 10.03
C LYS A 19 -9.54 -37.58 11.00
N GLY A 20 -9.10 -38.02 12.20
CA GLY A 20 -8.58 -37.09 13.21
C GLY A 20 -7.27 -36.40 12.80
N ARG A 21 -6.31 -37.15 12.22
CA ARG A 21 -5.02 -36.61 11.79
C ARG A 21 -5.12 -35.81 10.50
N THR A 22 -5.84 -36.35 9.53
CA THR A 22 -6.16 -35.63 8.29
C THR A 22 -6.79 -34.28 8.63
N GLY A 23 -7.73 -34.27 9.62
CA GLY A 23 -8.34 -33.06 10.13
C GLY A 23 -7.34 -32.07 10.75
N MET A 24 -6.41 -32.55 11.58
CA MET A 24 -5.37 -31.67 12.18
C MET A 24 -4.40 -31.09 11.13
N THR A 25 -3.98 -31.93 10.17
CA THR A 25 -3.11 -31.47 9.09
C THR A 25 -3.84 -30.47 8.18
N LEU A 26 -5.08 -30.75 7.80
CA LEU A 26 -5.94 -29.83 7.07
C LEU A 26 -6.10 -28.50 7.82
N ALA A 27 -6.41 -28.57 9.13
CA ALA A 27 -6.56 -27.38 9.96
C ALA A 27 -5.29 -26.52 9.96
N SER A 28 -4.09 -27.12 10.06
CA SER A 28 -2.82 -26.40 10.02
C SER A 28 -2.60 -25.69 8.68
N ILE A 29 -2.89 -26.37 7.56
CA ILE A 29 -2.75 -25.79 6.22
C ILE A 29 -3.77 -24.66 6.03
N VAL A 30 -5.03 -24.90 6.37
CA VAL A 30 -6.13 -23.92 6.28
C VAL A 30 -5.80 -22.68 7.10
N PHE A 31 -5.39 -22.86 8.36
CA PHE A 31 -5.04 -21.75 9.24
C PHE A 31 -3.87 -20.92 8.68
N GLY A 32 -2.83 -21.58 8.15
CA GLY A 32 -1.70 -20.89 7.51
C GLY A 32 -2.13 -20.08 6.29
N VAL A 33 -2.92 -20.67 5.39
CA VAL A 33 -3.42 -20.00 4.18
C VAL A 33 -4.35 -18.83 4.53
N VAL A 34 -5.27 -19.04 5.49
CA VAL A 34 -6.16 -17.98 6.00
C VAL A 34 -5.33 -16.82 6.57
N GLY A 35 -4.35 -17.12 7.42
CA GLY A 35 -3.48 -16.10 8.02
C GLY A 35 -2.75 -15.26 6.96
N LEU A 36 -2.23 -15.92 5.91
CA LEU A 36 -1.57 -15.24 4.80
C LEU A 36 -2.54 -14.35 3.99
N ILE A 37 -3.76 -14.80 3.73
CA ILE A 37 -4.77 -14.02 3.00
C ILE A 37 -5.21 -12.81 3.82
N LEU A 38 -5.50 -13.00 5.10
CA LEU A 38 -5.95 -11.91 5.97
C LEU A 38 -4.85 -10.87 6.17
N SER A 39 -3.60 -11.30 6.46
CA SER A 39 -2.48 -10.37 6.64
C SER A 39 -2.09 -9.65 5.34
N GLY A 40 -2.04 -10.36 4.22
CA GLY A 40 -1.72 -9.76 2.93
C GLY A 40 -2.82 -8.80 2.45
N GLY A 41 -4.08 -9.17 2.62
CA GLY A 41 -5.22 -8.30 2.28
C GLY A 41 -5.31 -7.05 3.16
N PHE A 42 -4.96 -7.16 4.44
CA PHE A 42 -4.86 -6.01 5.35
C PHE A 42 -3.75 -5.05 4.93
N VAL A 43 -2.55 -5.56 4.64
CA VAL A 43 -1.42 -4.71 4.21
C VAL A 43 -1.69 -4.02 2.89
N GLU A 44 -2.37 -4.69 1.96
CA GLU A 44 -2.78 -4.07 0.69
C GLU A 44 -3.76 -2.91 0.90
N ASP A 45 -4.71 -3.04 1.83
CA ASP A 45 -5.60 -1.93 2.19
C ASP A 45 -4.84 -0.75 2.78
N VAL A 46 -3.85 -1.01 3.65
CA VAL A 46 -2.97 0.04 4.18
C VAL A 46 -2.26 0.80 3.06
N PHE A 47 -1.75 0.09 2.04
CA PHE A 47 -1.08 0.74 0.89
C PHE A 47 -2.05 1.59 0.08
N ILE A 48 -3.27 1.09 -0.16
CA ILE A 48 -4.30 1.85 -0.87
C ILE A 48 -4.66 3.11 -0.08
N GLN A 49 -4.93 3.00 1.22
CA GLN A 49 -5.27 4.14 2.08
C GLN A 49 -4.16 5.18 2.10
N LEU A 50 -2.90 4.75 2.26
CA LEU A 50 -1.76 5.66 2.28
C LEU A 50 -1.58 6.37 0.93
N ARG A 51 -1.73 5.63 -0.18
CA ARG A 51 -1.65 6.17 -1.54
C ARG A 51 -2.72 7.22 -1.79
N GLU A 52 -3.99 6.88 -1.56
CA GLU A 52 -5.10 7.80 -1.79
C GLU A 52 -5.00 9.03 -0.87
N ALA A 53 -4.56 8.83 0.39
CA ALA A 53 -4.33 9.94 1.29
C ALA A 53 -3.23 10.89 0.78
N THR A 54 -2.12 10.37 0.26
CA THR A 54 -1.03 11.17 -0.30
C THR A 54 -1.48 11.96 -1.53
N ILE A 55 -2.19 11.30 -2.45
CA ILE A 55 -2.67 11.91 -3.69
C ILE A 55 -3.69 13.01 -3.40
N HIS A 56 -4.73 12.67 -2.63
CA HIS A 56 -5.91 13.53 -2.44
C HIS A 56 -5.77 14.55 -1.30
N SER A 57 -4.67 14.54 -0.52
CA SER A 57 -4.41 15.60 0.45
C SER A 57 -3.53 16.71 -0.11
N ARG A 58 -2.60 16.38 -1.03
CA ARG A 58 -1.57 17.33 -1.42
C ARG A 58 -1.04 17.19 -2.85
N LEU A 59 -0.62 15.98 -3.26
CA LEU A 59 0.21 15.84 -4.45
C LEU A 59 -0.56 15.85 -5.78
N GLY A 60 -1.84 15.42 -5.77
CA GLY A 60 -2.50 15.04 -7.01
C GLY A 60 -1.87 13.76 -7.59
N HIS A 61 -2.29 13.34 -8.77
CA HIS A 61 -1.76 12.14 -9.41
C HIS A 61 -0.45 12.40 -10.16
N LEU A 62 -0.34 13.57 -10.81
CA LEU A 62 0.82 13.99 -11.57
C LEU A 62 1.08 15.48 -11.30
N GLN A 63 2.35 15.90 -11.42
CA GLN A 63 2.71 17.30 -11.36
C GLN A 63 3.64 17.61 -12.53
N ILE A 64 3.35 18.72 -13.21
CA ILE A 64 4.14 19.25 -14.31
C ILE A 64 4.94 20.45 -13.80
N TYR A 65 6.24 20.43 -14.03
CA TYR A 65 7.17 21.46 -13.61
C TYR A 65 7.95 21.99 -14.83
N ARG A 66 8.60 23.12 -14.69
CA ARG A 66 9.66 23.53 -15.62
C ARG A 66 10.82 22.55 -15.53
N GLU A 67 11.40 22.15 -16.65
CA GLU A 67 12.56 21.24 -16.69
C GLU A 67 13.70 21.74 -15.80
N GLY A 68 14.23 20.86 -14.95
CA GLY A 68 15.27 21.16 -13.98
C GLY A 68 14.78 21.64 -12.61
N PHE A 69 13.49 21.91 -12.42
CA PHE A 69 12.93 22.32 -11.11
C PHE A 69 13.16 21.29 -10.03
N TYR A 70 12.95 20.01 -10.33
CA TYR A 70 13.11 18.95 -9.33
C TYR A 70 14.56 18.77 -8.87
N ALA A 71 15.53 19.03 -9.77
CA ALA A 71 16.96 18.92 -9.46
C ALA A 71 17.54 20.18 -8.78
N HIS A 72 17.07 21.36 -9.14
CA HIS A 72 17.70 22.63 -8.78
C HIS A 72 16.76 23.63 -8.11
N GLY A 73 15.46 23.49 -8.27
CA GLY A 73 14.44 24.44 -7.77
C GLY A 73 14.42 24.62 -6.25
N SER A 74 14.98 23.69 -5.47
CA SER A 74 15.15 23.89 -4.02
C SER A 74 16.13 25.04 -3.68
N LYS A 75 17.06 25.36 -4.58
CA LYS A 75 18.06 26.44 -4.43
C LYS A 75 17.63 27.71 -5.12
N GLU A 76 17.04 27.57 -6.30
CA GLU A 76 16.66 28.70 -7.19
C GLU A 76 15.22 28.51 -7.69
N PRO A 77 14.20 28.54 -6.79
CA PRO A 77 12.82 28.19 -7.16
C PRO A 77 12.25 29.08 -8.26
N TYR A 78 12.62 30.36 -8.27
CA TYR A 78 12.10 31.33 -9.23
C TYR A 78 12.69 31.23 -10.64
N ALA A 79 13.85 30.57 -10.81
CA ALA A 79 14.45 30.34 -12.12
C ALA A 79 13.70 29.28 -12.95
N TYR A 80 12.91 28.46 -12.28
CA TYR A 80 12.19 27.32 -12.88
C TYR A 80 10.68 27.50 -12.81
N MET A 81 10.18 28.70 -12.96
CA MET A 81 8.73 28.96 -12.97
C MET A 81 8.11 28.64 -14.33
N ILE A 82 6.87 28.23 -14.33
CA ILE A 82 6.02 28.13 -15.52
C ILE A 82 5.40 29.51 -15.73
N GLU A 83 5.82 30.20 -16.77
CA GLU A 83 5.38 31.60 -17.08
C GLU A 83 3.96 31.59 -17.65
N ASP A 84 3.65 30.62 -18.52
CA ASP A 84 2.31 30.46 -19.11
C ASP A 84 1.67 29.13 -18.62
N PRO A 85 1.14 29.10 -17.40
CA PRO A 85 0.51 27.91 -16.86
C PRO A 85 -0.81 27.56 -17.58
N ALA A 86 -1.48 28.51 -18.23
CA ALA A 86 -2.72 28.25 -18.94
C ALA A 86 -2.51 27.39 -20.19
N ALA A 87 -1.41 27.61 -20.92
CA ALA A 87 -1.04 26.77 -22.05
C ALA A 87 -0.70 25.32 -21.62
N VAL A 88 -0.04 25.17 -20.46
CA VAL A 88 0.27 23.84 -19.90
C VAL A 88 -1.00 23.12 -19.44
N GLU A 89 -1.90 23.83 -18.74
CA GLU A 89 -3.20 23.28 -18.34
C GLU A 89 -4.03 22.81 -19.54
N ALA A 90 -4.09 23.61 -20.61
CA ALA A 90 -4.83 23.25 -21.82
C ALA A 90 -4.30 21.97 -22.47
N LYS A 91 -2.97 21.78 -22.54
CA LYS A 91 -2.36 20.56 -23.03
C LYS A 91 -2.62 19.37 -22.13
N ALA A 92 -2.50 19.57 -20.82
CA ALA A 92 -2.74 18.54 -19.83
C ALA A 92 -4.20 18.08 -19.82
N ALA A 93 -5.15 19.00 -19.87
CA ALA A 93 -6.59 18.71 -19.91
C ALA A 93 -7.04 17.96 -21.17
N ALA A 94 -6.28 18.05 -22.27
CA ALA A 94 -6.55 17.31 -23.51
C ALA A 94 -6.18 15.82 -23.42
N VAL A 95 -5.41 15.39 -22.39
CA VAL A 95 -4.98 14.01 -22.24
C VAL A 95 -6.13 13.18 -21.65
N PRO A 96 -6.49 12.03 -22.27
CA PRO A 96 -7.56 11.16 -21.76
C PRO A 96 -7.30 10.70 -20.31
N GLY A 97 -8.34 10.72 -19.48
CA GLY A 97 -8.27 10.31 -18.08
C GLY A 97 -8.00 11.45 -17.09
N VAL A 98 -7.65 12.65 -17.57
CA VAL A 98 -7.51 13.86 -16.76
C VAL A 98 -8.91 14.38 -16.38
N VAL A 99 -9.13 14.63 -15.09
CA VAL A 99 -10.40 15.19 -14.56
C VAL A 99 -10.29 16.69 -14.34
N ASP A 100 -9.19 17.13 -13.73
CA ASP A 100 -8.95 18.55 -13.45
C ASP A 100 -7.46 18.84 -13.42
N THR A 101 -7.12 20.13 -13.65
CA THR A 101 -5.77 20.66 -13.54
C THR A 101 -5.80 21.92 -12.68
N MET A 102 -4.80 22.10 -11.82
CA MET A 102 -4.76 23.22 -10.90
C MET A 102 -3.34 23.79 -10.78
N LYS A 103 -3.24 25.10 -10.68
CA LYS A 103 -2.00 25.82 -10.54
C LYS A 103 -1.57 25.85 -9.09
N ARG A 104 -0.27 25.71 -8.85
CA ARG A 104 0.29 25.78 -7.50
C ARG A 104 1.58 26.58 -7.47
N LEU A 105 1.64 27.52 -6.54
CA LEU A 105 2.81 28.36 -6.29
C LEU A 105 3.31 28.10 -4.88
N ASN A 106 4.44 27.43 -4.74
CA ASN A 106 5.03 27.07 -3.44
C ASN A 106 6.02 28.16 -3.01
N PHE A 107 6.04 28.49 -1.72
CA PHE A 107 7.00 29.43 -1.16
C PHE A 107 7.40 29.04 0.27
N PHE A 108 8.54 29.54 0.69
CA PHE A 108 8.98 29.48 2.08
C PHE A 108 8.90 30.89 2.67
N GLY A 109 8.45 30.98 3.91
CA GLY A 109 8.28 32.25 4.55
C GLY A 109 8.22 32.14 6.07
N LEU A 110 7.93 33.27 6.70
CA LEU A 110 7.66 33.38 8.12
C LEU A 110 6.22 33.85 8.32
N LEU A 111 5.51 33.16 9.21
CA LEU A 111 4.19 33.60 9.67
C LEU A 111 4.37 34.27 11.03
N ASN A 112 3.93 35.55 11.13
CA ASN A 112 4.00 36.37 12.33
C ASN A 112 2.59 36.63 12.87
N ASN A 113 2.38 36.45 14.17
CA ASN A 113 1.11 36.75 14.87
C ASN A 113 1.19 38.00 15.74
N GLY A 114 2.18 38.88 15.52
CA GLY A 114 2.45 40.06 16.33
C GLY A 114 3.27 39.81 17.61
N LYS A 115 3.57 38.52 17.91
CA LYS A 115 4.34 38.14 19.13
C LYS A 115 5.49 37.20 18.82
N THR A 116 5.29 36.27 17.86
CA THR A 116 6.24 35.22 17.53
C THR A 116 6.23 34.95 16.02
N ASP A 117 7.35 34.46 15.52
CA ASP A 117 7.52 34.03 14.13
C ASP A 117 7.59 32.51 14.05
N LEU A 118 6.97 31.94 13.01
CA LEU A 118 7.03 30.53 12.70
C LEU A 118 7.47 30.36 11.23
N PRO A 119 8.53 29.59 10.95
CA PRO A 119 8.85 29.20 9.57
C PRO A 119 7.74 28.34 8.98
N ILE A 120 7.25 28.73 7.80
CA ILE A 120 6.14 28.08 7.12
C ILE A 120 6.52 27.65 5.71
N ILE A 121 5.75 26.68 5.21
CA ILE A 121 5.65 26.29 3.81
C ILE A 121 4.32 26.82 3.30
N GLY A 122 4.36 27.81 2.43
CA GLY A 122 3.18 28.41 1.84
C GLY A 122 2.84 27.80 0.49
N GLU A 123 1.56 27.61 0.24
CA GLU A 123 1.02 27.20 -1.05
C GLU A 123 -0.02 28.21 -1.53
N GLY A 124 0.24 28.87 -2.65
CA GLY A 124 -0.73 29.63 -3.41
C GLY A 124 -1.52 28.67 -4.30
N VAL A 125 -2.83 28.60 -4.11
CA VAL A 125 -3.70 27.59 -4.72
C VAL A 125 -4.90 28.23 -5.41
N GLU A 126 -5.55 27.50 -6.33
CA GLU A 126 -6.85 27.84 -6.90
C GLU A 126 -7.95 27.24 -6.01
N PRO A 127 -8.66 28.00 -5.15
CA PRO A 127 -9.50 27.47 -4.09
C PRO A 127 -10.59 26.52 -4.58
N ALA A 128 -11.32 26.87 -5.63
CA ALA A 128 -12.42 26.08 -6.19
C ALA A 128 -11.95 24.74 -6.78
N LYS A 129 -10.72 24.65 -7.30
CA LYS A 129 -10.15 23.43 -7.86
C LYS A 129 -9.52 22.55 -6.75
N GLU A 130 -8.81 23.16 -5.81
CA GLU A 130 -8.24 22.43 -4.65
C GLU A 130 -9.32 21.76 -3.78
N ALA A 131 -10.48 22.39 -3.64
CA ALA A 131 -11.59 21.79 -2.91
C ALA A 131 -12.09 20.47 -3.52
N LYS A 132 -11.95 20.30 -4.85
CA LYS A 132 -12.33 19.05 -5.56
C LYS A 132 -11.29 17.95 -5.40
N LEU A 133 -10.00 18.28 -5.28
CA LEU A 133 -8.93 17.30 -5.07
C LEU A 133 -9.02 16.65 -3.69
N GLY A 134 -9.47 17.40 -2.69
CA GLY A 134 -9.23 17.19 -1.28
C GLY A 134 -10.13 16.24 -0.52
N SER A 135 -10.29 14.97 -0.91
CA SER A 135 -11.02 13.98 -0.08
C SER A 135 -10.28 13.64 1.23
N PHE A 136 -8.98 13.92 1.34
CA PHE A 136 -8.14 13.75 2.54
C PHE A 136 -7.60 15.07 3.09
N PHE A 137 -8.25 16.17 2.75
CA PHE A 137 -7.99 17.52 3.25
C PHE A 137 -9.22 17.96 4.07
N PHE A 138 -9.11 17.93 5.39
CA PHE A 138 -10.23 18.14 6.31
C PHE A 138 -10.17 19.54 6.90
N ILE A 139 -11.20 20.34 6.73
CA ILE A 139 -11.37 21.59 7.49
C ILE A 139 -11.90 21.19 8.88
N ILE A 140 -11.13 21.50 9.93
CA ILE A 140 -11.47 21.17 11.33
C ILE A 140 -12.08 22.35 12.07
N GLU A 141 -11.76 23.58 11.64
CA GLU A 141 -12.32 24.82 12.17
C GLU A 141 -12.52 25.80 11.02
N GLY A 142 -13.56 26.63 11.08
CA GLY A 142 -13.86 27.61 10.05
C GLY A 142 -14.40 27.01 8.76
N ARG A 143 -13.91 27.51 7.63
CA ARG A 143 -14.34 27.10 6.28
C ARG A 143 -13.17 26.99 5.30
N GLN A 144 -13.44 26.39 4.15
CA GLN A 144 -12.51 26.35 3.00
C GLN A 144 -12.34 27.75 2.41
N LEU A 145 -11.16 28.00 1.80
CA LEU A 145 -10.93 29.15 0.94
C LEU A 145 -11.91 29.14 -0.23
N THR A 146 -12.35 30.32 -0.62
CA THR A 146 -13.14 30.58 -1.83
C THR A 146 -12.39 31.58 -2.72
N ASP A 147 -12.82 31.72 -3.96
CA ASP A 147 -12.22 32.67 -4.90
C ASP A 147 -12.43 34.13 -4.47
N ASP A 148 -13.40 34.39 -3.56
CA ASP A 148 -13.67 35.71 -2.99
C ASP A 148 -12.72 36.09 -1.84
N ASP A 149 -11.95 35.12 -1.32
CA ASP A 149 -11.03 35.32 -0.20
C ASP A 149 -9.66 35.86 -0.71
N ALA A 150 -9.61 37.12 -1.12
CA ALA A 150 -8.38 37.72 -1.67
C ALA A 150 -7.18 37.57 -0.71
N TYR A 151 -7.41 37.83 0.61
CA TYR A 151 -6.39 37.72 1.67
C TYR A 151 -6.82 36.78 2.78
N GLY A 152 -7.51 35.71 2.45
CA GLY A 152 -7.80 34.61 3.36
C GLY A 152 -6.63 33.64 3.44
N VAL A 153 -6.40 33.07 4.64
CA VAL A 153 -5.41 32.01 4.85
C VAL A 153 -6.01 30.82 5.55
N LEU A 154 -5.66 29.62 5.07
CA LEU A 154 -5.88 28.36 5.77
C LEU A 154 -4.59 27.97 6.49
N LEU A 155 -4.69 27.67 7.78
CA LEU A 155 -3.57 27.21 8.59
C LEU A 155 -3.64 25.70 8.79
N GLY A 156 -2.49 25.04 8.69
CA GLY A 156 -2.38 23.66 9.17
C GLY A 156 -2.63 23.60 10.68
N GLU A 157 -3.21 22.51 11.16
CA GLU A 157 -3.56 22.35 12.60
C GLU A 157 -2.37 22.59 13.53
N GLY A 158 -1.17 22.15 13.15
CA GLY A 158 0.03 22.37 13.95
C GLY A 158 0.48 23.83 13.98
N VAL A 159 0.30 24.59 12.88
CA VAL A 159 0.54 26.03 12.81
C VAL A 159 -0.41 26.75 13.76
N ALA A 160 -1.72 26.50 13.63
CA ALA A 160 -2.74 27.14 14.46
C ALA A 160 -2.49 26.90 15.97
N LYS A 161 -2.19 25.65 16.36
CA LYS A 161 -1.90 25.28 17.74
C LYS A 161 -0.62 25.94 18.27
N SER A 162 0.48 25.92 17.52
CA SER A 162 1.77 26.46 17.97
C SER A 162 1.75 27.97 18.12
N MET A 163 1.03 28.66 17.23
CA MET A 163 0.90 30.11 17.22
C MET A 163 -0.29 30.62 18.04
N LYS A 164 -1.15 29.69 18.55
CA LYS A 164 -2.40 30.00 19.30
C LYS A 164 -3.31 30.92 18.49
N LEU A 165 -3.53 30.57 17.23
CA LEU A 165 -4.37 31.30 16.29
C LEU A 165 -5.74 30.62 16.19
N GLU A 166 -6.76 31.43 16.07
CA GLU A 166 -8.15 31.03 15.89
C GLU A 166 -8.71 31.63 14.57
N VAL A 167 -9.83 31.11 14.08
CA VAL A 167 -10.51 31.67 12.90
C VAL A 167 -10.89 33.13 13.18
N GLY A 168 -10.63 34.02 12.20
CA GLY A 168 -10.80 35.47 12.37
C GLY A 168 -9.56 36.20 12.91
N SER A 169 -8.48 35.49 13.31
CA SER A 169 -7.21 36.12 13.67
C SER A 169 -6.54 36.71 12.43
N PHE A 170 -5.78 37.79 12.61
CA PHE A 170 -4.94 38.34 11.56
C PHE A 170 -3.50 37.91 11.75
N VAL A 171 -2.83 37.59 10.65
CA VAL A 171 -1.43 37.14 10.61
C VAL A 171 -0.70 37.81 9.46
N THR A 172 0.58 38.11 9.65
CA THR A 172 1.44 38.62 8.59
C THR A 172 2.29 37.50 8.05
N VAL A 173 2.24 37.27 6.75
CA VAL A 173 3.14 36.34 6.04
C VAL A 173 4.24 37.15 5.37
N LEU A 174 5.49 36.78 5.70
CA LEU A 174 6.70 37.38 5.12
C LEU A 174 7.38 36.37 4.20
N ALA A 175 7.74 36.78 3.01
CA ALA A 175 8.48 35.96 2.06
C ALA A 175 9.49 36.79 1.26
N ASN A 176 10.55 36.16 0.75
CA ASN A 176 11.50 36.78 -0.13
C ASN A 176 11.01 36.76 -1.56
N THR A 177 11.09 37.88 -2.23
CA THR A 177 10.86 38.00 -3.69
C THR A 177 12.05 37.42 -4.47
N PRO A 178 11.94 37.18 -5.79
CA PRO A 178 13.05 36.75 -6.64
C PRO A 178 14.28 37.63 -6.58
N ASP A 179 14.07 38.95 -6.39
CA ASP A 179 15.14 39.94 -6.30
C ASP A 179 15.80 39.98 -4.91
N GLY A 180 15.37 39.12 -3.98
CA GLY A 180 15.90 39.04 -2.62
C GLY A 180 15.34 40.11 -1.65
N ALA A 181 14.35 40.89 -2.06
CA ALA A 181 13.66 41.81 -1.17
C ALA A 181 12.68 41.03 -0.25
N LEU A 182 12.52 41.48 0.98
CA LEU A 182 11.52 40.96 1.89
C LEU A 182 10.19 41.66 1.64
N ASN A 183 9.14 40.93 1.30
CA ASN A 183 7.78 41.42 1.18
C ASN A 183 6.88 40.81 2.24
N SER A 184 5.78 41.47 2.56
CA SER A 184 4.83 41.00 3.58
C SER A 184 3.40 41.38 3.21
N LEU A 185 2.48 40.48 3.48
CA LEU A 185 1.03 40.71 3.37
C LEU A 185 0.34 40.22 4.63
N GLU A 186 -0.73 40.92 4.99
CA GLU A 186 -1.60 40.55 6.10
C GLU A 186 -2.75 39.70 5.60
N PHE A 187 -3.04 38.60 6.33
CA PHE A 187 -4.07 37.63 5.99
C PHE A 187 -5.00 37.41 7.17
N GLU A 188 -6.29 37.19 6.90
CA GLU A 188 -7.27 36.73 7.88
C GLU A 188 -7.34 35.19 7.87
N VAL A 189 -7.28 34.56 9.04
CA VAL A 189 -7.45 33.11 9.20
C VAL A 189 -8.91 32.76 8.96
N VAL A 190 -9.20 32.13 7.80
CA VAL A 190 -10.58 31.73 7.45
C VAL A 190 -10.90 30.28 7.87
N GLY A 191 -9.87 29.48 8.10
CA GLY A 191 -10.05 28.13 8.59
C GLY A 191 -8.75 27.43 8.96
N VAL A 192 -8.90 26.30 9.64
CA VAL A 192 -7.81 25.41 10.04
C VAL A 192 -8.03 24.07 9.37
N PHE A 193 -6.99 23.57 8.73
CA PHE A 193 -7.06 22.28 8.04
C PHE A 193 -6.18 21.23 8.71
N ARG A 194 -6.52 19.98 8.42
CA ARG A 194 -5.76 18.78 8.77
C ARG A 194 -5.64 17.91 7.55
N THR A 195 -4.42 17.40 7.30
CA THR A 195 -4.13 16.39 6.28
C THR A 195 -3.73 15.07 6.92
N PHE A 196 -3.33 14.13 6.09
CA PHE A 196 -2.77 12.87 6.56
C PHE A 196 -1.35 13.05 7.15
N SER A 197 -0.62 14.13 6.83
CA SER A 197 0.74 14.39 7.28
C SER A 197 0.82 15.44 8.38
N LYS A 198 1.10 14.98 9.60
CA LYS A 198 1.28 15.86 10.77
C LYS A 198 2.46 16.83 10.62
N ASP A 199 3.55 16.39 9.99
CA ASP A 199 4.74 17.22 9.75
C ASP A 199 4.46 18.33 8.74
N TYR A 200 3.61 18.05 7.74
CA TYR A 200 3.13 19.07 6.81
C TYR A 200 2.21 20.06 7.53
N ASP A 201 1.20 19.57 8.27
CA ASP A 201 0.25 20.41 9.01
C ASP A 201 0.93 21.29 10.07
N ALA A 202 2.13 20.93 10.53
CA ALA A 202 2.90 21.71 11.51
C ALA A 202 3.51 22.99 10.91
N ARG A 203 3.59 23.11 9.58
CA ARG A 203 4.26 24.23 8.90
C ARG A 203 3.51 24.76 7.69
N ALA A 204 2.47 24.07 7.22
CA ALA A 204 1.78 24.43 5.99
C ALA A 204 0.76 25.54 6.19
N VAL A 205 0.75 26.47 5.24
CA VAL A 205 -0.31 27.47 5.08
C VAL A 205 -0.75 27.51 3.62
N ARG A 206 -2.05 27.76 3.39
CA ARG A 206 -2.58 27.93 2.03
C ARG A 206 -3.26 29.28 1.88
N VAL A 207 -2.97 29.96 0.79
CA VAL A 207 -3.56 31.23 0.41
C VAL A 207 -4.07 31.16 -1.02
N ALA A 208 -4.91 32.09 -1.43
CA ALA A 208 -5.32 32.20 -2.82
C ALA A 208 -4.12 32.44 -3.73
N LEU A 209 -4.08 31.85 -4.92
CA LEU A 209 -2.96 31.97 -5.86
C LEU A 209 -2.61 33.44 -6.19
N PRO A 210 -3.58 34.36 -6.43
CA PRO A 210 -3.26 35.75 -6.68
C PRO A 210 -2.53 36.43 -5.52
N ALA A 211 -2.92 36.15 -4.27
CA ALA A 211 -2.26 36.70 -3.08
C ALA A 211 -0.82 36.18 -2.92
N ALA A 212 -0.58 34.88 -3.22
CA ALA A 212 0.77 34.34 -3.24
C ALA A 212 1.63 34.99 -4.34
N GLN A 213 1.06 35.24 -5.53
CA GLN A 213 1.74 35.90 -6.61
C GLN A 213 2.08 37.34 -6.24
N GLU A 214 1.16 38.07 -5.60
CA GLU A 214 1.40 39.42 -5.08
C GLU A 214 2.49 39.43 -4.00
N LEU A 215 2.42 38.51 -3.04
CA LEU A 215 3.42 38.41 -1.97
C LEU A 215 4.83 38.16 -2.52
N LEU A 216 4.97 37.35 -3.56
CA LEU A 216 6.25 37.00 -4.14
C LEU A 216 6.68 37.97 -5.29
N GLY A 217 5.78 38.80 -5.80
CA GLY A 217 6.02 39.67 -6.95
C GLY A 217 6.22 38.91 -8.27
N VAL A 218 5.50 37.81 -8.47
CA VAL A 218 5.63 36.93 -9.64
C VAL A 218 4.28 36.69 -10.32
N ALA A 219 4.28 36.38 -11.60
CA ALA A 219 3.08 36.06 -12.36
C ALA A 219 2.94 34.53 -12.65
N GLY A 220 4.05 33.81 -12.64
CA GLY A 220 4.09 32.37 -12.92
C GLY A 220 3.72 31.50 -11.76
N VAL A 221 3.86 30.17 -11.96
CA VAL A 221 3.63 29.14 -10.93
C VAL A 221 4.77 28.12 -10.95
N HIS A 222 4.94 27.39 -9.86
CA HIS A 222 5.95 26.32 -9.82
C HIS A 222 5.47 25.02 -10.44
N ALA A 223 4.18 24.69 -10.28
CA ALA A 223 3.63 23.42 -10.74
C ALA A 223 2.21 23.57 -11.31
N VAL A 224 1.89 22.70 -12.26
CA VAL A 224 0.52 22.37 -12.64
C VAL A 224 0.24 20.96 -12.13
N VAL A 225 -0.67 20.85 -11.16
CA VAL A 225 -1.09 19.58 -10.55
C VAL A 225 -2.23 19.00 -11.39
N VAL A 226 -2.17 17.70 -11.64
CA VAL A 226 -3.15 16.99 -12.48
C VAL A 226 -3.87 15.94 -11.63
N SER A 227 -5.18 15.97 -11.67
CA SER A 227 -6.07 14.97 -11.07
C SER A 227 -6.60 14.01 -12.12
N LEU A 228 -6.58 12.71 -11.83
CA LEU A 228 -7.10 11.65 -12.70
C LEU A 228 -8.36 11.04 -12.10
N ALA A 229 -9.17 10.42 -12.97
CA ALA A 229 -10.37 9.70 -12.55
C ALA A 229 -10.06 8.37 -11.83
N ASP A 230 -8.95 7.73 -12.19
CA ASP A 230 -8.52 6.44 -11.62
C ASP A 230 -7.00 6.47 -11.37
N THR A 231 -6.63 6.28 -10.11
CA THR A 231 -5.24 6.22 -9.67
C THR A 231 -4.45 5.11 -10.36
N LEU A 232 -5.10 4.00 -10.73
CA LEU A 232 -4.44 2.88 -11.39
C LEU A 232 -3.97 3.20 -12.81
N THR A 233 -4.50 4.26 -13.42
CA THR A 233 -4.11 4.72 -14.77
C THR A 233 -2.96 5.72 -14.76
N THR A 234 -2.41 6.06 -13.59
CA THR A 234 -1.38 7.11 -13.45
C THR A 234 -0.20 6.90 -14.39
N ASP A 235 0.38 5.69 -14.45
CA ASP A 235 1.56 5.42 -15.28
C ASP A 235 1.27 5.53 -16.78
N ALA A 236 0.11 5.01 -17.21
CA ALA A 236 -0.31 5.10 -18.61
C ALA A 236 -0.58 6.56 -19.01
N THR A 237 -1.26 7.32 -18.14
CA THR A 237 -1.55 8.74 -18.36
C THR A 237 -0.26 9.57 -18.30
N ALA A 238 0.69 9.22 -17.42
CA ALA A 238 2.00 9.89 -17.37
C ALA A 238 2.78 9.71 -18.68
N ALA A 239 2.75 8.53 -19.29
CA ALA A 239 3.38 8.30 -20.58
C ALA A 239 2.73 9.13 -21.71
N ALA A 240 1.39 9.18 -21.74
CA ALA A 240 0.65 10.01 -22.70
C ALA A 240 0.91 11.52 -22.47
N MET A 241 0.95 11.95 -21.21
CA MET A 241 1.24 13.32 -20.82
C MET A 241 2.64 13.73 -21.24
N LYS A 242 3.66 12.89 -21.01
CA LYS A 242 5.03 13.13 -21.48
C LYS A 242 5.11 13.32 -22.99
N ALA A 243 4.31 12.56 -23.75
CA ALA A 243 4.24 12.73 -25.20
C ALA A 243 3.56 14.06 -25.61
N ALA A 244 2.56 14.52 -24.84
CA ALA A 244 1.83 15.76 -25.14
C ALA A 244 2.60 17.04 -24.78
N ILE A 245 3.39 17.02 -23.70
CA ILE A 245 4.18 18.18 -23.22
C ILE A 245 5.67 18.03 -23.49
N GLY A 246 6.13 16.86 -23.95
CA GLY A 246 7.55 16.58 -24.20
C GLY A 246 8.13 17.49 -25.29
N GLY A 247 9.33 18.02 -25.05
CA GLY A 247 10.01 18.95 -25.95
C GLY A 247 9.75 20.43 -25.67
N ASP A 248 8.81 20.77 -24.78
CA ASP A 248 8.49 22.18 -24.44
C ASP A 248 9.26 22.69 -23.20
N GLY A 249 10.26 21.95 -22.72
CA GLY A 249 11.04 22.31 -21.53
C GLY A 249 10.29 22.12 -20.20
N TYR A 250 9.43 21.10 -20.15
CA TYR A 250 8.72 20.70 -18.94
C TYR A 250 9.10 19.29 -18.51
N GLU A 251 9.10 19.05 -17.20
CA GLU A 251 9.27 17.74 -16.60
C GLU A 251 7.99 17.31 -15.88
N LEU A 252 7.67 16.02 -15.99
CA LEU A 252 6.52 15.41 -15.36
C LEU A 252 6.98 14.49 -14.23
N LYS A 253 6.35 14.62 -13.07
CA LYS A 253 6.53 13.75 -11.91
C LYS A 253 5.22 13.11 -11.51
N THR A 254 5.26 11.81 -11.23
CA THR A 254 4.15 11.10 -10.64
C THR A 254 4.12 11.32 -9.13
N TRP A 255 2.96 11.14 -8.51
CA TRP A 255 2.82 11.19 -7.06
C TRP A 255 3.82 10.27 -6.35
N PHE A 256 4.12 9.11 -6.93
CA PHE A 256 5.06 8.13 -6.38
C PHE A 256 6.51 8.63 -6.41
N GLU A 257 6.91 9.36 -7.46
CA GLU A 257 8.23 9.98 -7.55
C GLU A 257 8.39 11.18 -6.61
N LEU A 258 7.29 11.79 -6.18
CA LEU A 258 7.27 12.96 -5.30
C LEU A 258 7.19 12.58 -3.81
N ASP A 259 6.80 11.35 -3.48
CA ASP A 259 6.63 10.89 -2.10
C ASP A 259 7.61 9.77 -1.72
N ASP A 260 8.83 10.15 -1.36
CA ASP A 260 9.84 9.22 -0.82
C ASP A 260 9.37 8.49 0.44
N PHE A 261 8.49 9.10 1.24
CA PHE A 261 7.98 8.49 2.46
C PHE A 261 7.09 7.30 2.14
N TYR A 262 6.20 7.44 1.14
CA TYR A 262 5.36 6.34 0.67
C TYR A 262 6.21 5.15 0.20
N ALA A 263 7.19 5.40 -0.68
CA ALA A 263 8.05 4.35 -1.22
C ALA A 263 8.78 3.57 -0.10
N LYS A 264 9.41 4.28 0.84
CA LYS A 264 10.12 3.70 1.98
C LYS A 264 9.18 2.94 2.92
N THR A 265 7.97 3.46 3.14
CA THR A 265 6.96 2.82 3.98
C THR A 265 6.46 1.52 3.36
N VAL A 266 6.17 1.51 2.06
CA VAL A 266 5.76 0.30 1.32
C VAL A 266 6.86 -0.76 1.37
N ASP A 267 8.11 -0.40 1.16
CA ASP A 267 9.24 -1.34 1.21
C ASP A 267 9.43 -1.93 2.61
N LEU A 268 9.25 -1.13 3.66
CA LEU A 268 9.29 -1.59 5.04
C LEU A 268 8.19 -2.62 5.32
N TYR A 269 6.95 -2.31 4.97
CA TYR A 269 5.82 -3.23 5.17
C TYR A 269 5.95 -4.51 4.34
N LYS A 270 6.41 -4.42 3.09
CA LYS A 270 6.69 -5.60 2.25
C LYS A 270 7.74 -6.50 2.87
N SER A 271 8.80 -5.91 3.44
CA SER A 271 9.85 -6.67 4.13
C SER A 271 9.32 -7.35 5.39
N GLN A 272 8.53 -6.65 6.21
CA GLN A 272 7.88 -7.21 7.40
C GLN A 272 6.91 -8.34 7.04
N LEU A 273 6.09 -8.14 6.00
CA LEU A 273 5.17 -9.15 5.51
C LEU A 273 5.93 -10.38 4.96
N GLY A 274 7.05 -10.17 4.27
CA GLY A 274 7.91 -11.25 3.80
C GLY A 274 8.46 -12.11 4.94
N VAL A 275 8.89 -11.50 6.03
CA VAL A 275 9.31 -12.23 7.25
C VAL A 275 8.14 -13.00 7.87
N LEU A 276 6.96 -12.38 7.97
CA LEU A 276 5.77 -13.05 8.47
C LEU A 276 5.39 -14.26 7.60
N GLN A 277 5.41 -14.11 6.28
CA GLN A 277 5.15 -15.19 5.32
C GLN A 277 6.15 -16.35 5.49
N LEU A 278 7.44 -16.02 5.69
CA LEU A 278 8.47 -17.03 5.96
C LEU A 278 8.20 -17.78 7.27
N ILE A 279 7.84 -17.08 8.34
CA ILE A 279 7.50 -17.70 9.63
C ILE A 279 6.31 -18.65 9.48
N ILE A 280 5.24 -18.20 8.82
CA ILE A 280 4.05 -19.03 8.57
C ILE A 280 4.44 -20.24 7.71
N LEU A 281 5.21 -20.07 6.65
CA LEU A 281 5.71 -21.15 5.81
C LEU A 281 6.45 -22.21 6.65
N VAL A 282 7.38 -21.79 7.51
CA VAL A 282 8.16 -22.69 8.38
C VAL A 282 7.25 -23.42 9.38
N VAL A 283 6.31 -22.72 10.02
CA VAL A 283 5.37 -23.32 10.97
C VAL A 283 4.47 -24.36 10.29
N VAL A 284 3.91 -24.04 9.12
CA VAL A 284 3.10 -24.98 8.33
C VAL A 284 3.94 -26.17 7.89
N LEU A 285 5.15 -25.94 7.38
CA LEU A 285 6.07 -26.99 6.95
C LEU A 285 6.40 -27.95 8.09
N LEU A 286 6.76 -27.45 9.26
CA LEU A 286 7.08 -28.27 10.43
C LEU A 286 5.85 -29.03 10.96
N SER A 287 4.69 -28.37 11.02
CA SER A 287 3.44 -28.99 11.45
C SER A 287 3.04 -30.15 10.52
N VAL A 288 3.09 -29.93 9.23
CA VAL A 288 2.77 -30.95 8.22
C VAL A 288 3.83 -32.05 8.22
N ALA A 289 5.14 -31.71 8.28
CA ALA A 289 6.21 -32.70 8.33
C ALA A 289 6.09 -33.63 9.54
N ASN A 290 5.75 -33.09 10.72
CA ASN A 290 5.49 -33.87 11.92
C ASN A 290 4.30 -34.81 11.73
N SER A 291 3.18 -34.31 11.22
CA SER A 291 1.96 -35.11 10.97
C SER A 291 2.19 -36.23 9.94
N VAL A 292 2.87 -35.90 8.83
CA VAL A 292 3.18 -36.87 7.77
C VAL A 292 4.17 -37.92 8.27
N SER A 293 5.22 -37.54 9.02
CA SER A 293 6.18 -38.47 9.60
C SER A 293 5.49 -39.44 10.55
N MET A 294 4.64 -38.95 11.45
CA MET A 294 3.89 -39.78 12.37
C MET A 294 2.98 -40.78 11.66
N THR A 295 2.24 -40.31 10.65
CA THR A 295 1.39 -41.18 9.79
C THR A 295 2.24 -42.23 9.06
N ALA A 296 3.40 -41.88 8.58
CA ALA A 296 4.30 -42.78 7.88
C ALA A 296 4.86 -43.84 8.81
N TYR A 297 5.21 -43.52 10.06
CA TYR A 297 5.69 -44.46 11.07
C TYR A 297 4.59 -45.49 11.47
N GLU A 298 3.34 -45.07 11.64
CA GLU A 298 2.25 -45.99 11.96
C GLU A 298 1.89 -46.94 10.81
N ARG A 299 2.18 -46.53 9.57
CA ARG A 299 1.93 -47.33 8.38
C ARG A 299 3.15 -48.11 7.89
N VAL A 300 4.24 -48.17 8.70
CA VAL A 300 5.46 -48.88 8.34
C VAL A 300 5.18 -50.36 8.02
N GLY A 301 4.30 -51.03 8.78
CA GLY A 301 3.88 -52.40 8.48
C GLY A 301 3.14 -52.56 7.14
N GLU A 302 2.23 -51.63 6.80
CA GLU A 302 1.58 -51.57 5.46
C GLU A 302 2.64 -51.43 4.35
N PHE A 303 3.62 -50.55 4.55
CA PHE A 303 4.71 -50.35 3.59
C PHE A 303 5.66 -51.55 3.49
N GLY A 304 5.90 -52.25 4.61
CA GLY A 304 6.65 -53.52 4.66
C GLY A 304 5.98 -54.60 3.78
N THR A 305 4.66 -54.75 3.92
CA THR A 305 3.85 -55.69 3.14
C THR A 305 3.90 -55.33 1.64
N LEU A 306 3.76 -54.05 1.27
CA LEU A 306 3.86 -53.61 -0.11
C LEU A 306 5.25 -53.90 -0.71
N LYS A 307 6.32 -53.74 0.07
CA LYS A 307 7.70 -54.10 -0.37
C LYS A 307 7.84 -55.64 -0.54
N ALA A 308 7.29 -56.43 0.36
CA ALA A 308 7.30 -57.89 0.23
C ALA A 308 6.54 -58.37 -1.01
N LEU A 309 5.50 -57.63 -1.46
CA LEU A 309 4.78 -57.84 -2.72
C LEU A 309 5.49 -57.28 -3.96
N GLY A 310 6.76 -56.79 -3.83
CA GLY A 310 7.59 -56.38 -4.95
C GLY A 310 7.54 -54.88 -5.28
N LYS A 311 6.82 -54.04 -4.48
CA LYS A 311 6.87 -52.59 -4.67
C LYS A 311 8.22 -51.99 -4.26
N ARG A 312 8.75 -51.08 -5.07
CA ARG A 312 10.04 -50.40 -4.79
C ARG A 312 9.83 -49.27 -3.76
N SER A 313 10.89 -48.96 -3.00
CA SER A 313 10.89 -47.82 -2.07
C SER A 313 10.45 -46.49 -2.72
N GLY A 314 10.80 -46.29 -4.01
CA GLY A 314 10.37 -45.13 -4.77
C GLY A 314 8.84 -45.07 -5.03
N ASP A 315 8.17 -46.23 -5.12
CA ASP A 315 6.73 -46.28 -5.35
C ASP A 315 5.98 -45.90 -4.07
N ILE A 316 6.52 -46.32 -2.90
CA ILE A 316 5.99 -45.95 -1.58
C ILE A 316 6.17 -44.44 -1.34
N ALA A 317 7.36 -43.91 -1.64
CA ALA A 317 7.61 -42.48 -1.52
C ALA A 317 6.65 -41.67 -2.41
N ARG A 318 6.42 -42.11 -3.66
CA ARG A 318 5.44 -41.47 -4.57
C ARG A 318 4.03 -41.51 -4.02
N LEU A 319 3.61 -42.62 -3.42
CA LEU A 319 2.29 -42.74 -2.79
C LEU A 319 2.11 -41.73 -1.65
N ILE A 320 3.10 -41.62 -0.73
CA ILE A 320 3.08 -40.67 0.37
C ILE A 320 3.03 -39.24 -0.16
N ILE A 321 3.83 -38.90 -1.16
CA ILE A 321 3.85 -37.55 -1.76
C ILE A 321 2.50 -37.26 -2.42
N LEU A 322 1.91 -38.20 -3.14
CA LEU A 322 0.62 -38.02 -3.80
C LEU A 322 -0.52 -37.82 -2.80
N GLU A 323 -0.57 -38.64 -1.74
CA GLU A 323 -1.55 -38.49 -0.65
C GLU A 323 -1.48 -37.09 -0.03
N ASN A 324 -0.27 -36.61 0.27
CA ASN A 324 -0.08 -35.30 0.88
C ASN A 324 -0.23 -34.13 -0.11
N ALA A 325 0.07 -34.32 -1.39
CA ALA A 325 -0.23 -33.34 -2.41
C ALA A 325 -1.74 -33.11 -2.57
N LEU A 326 -2.54 -34.20 -2.51
CA LEU A 326 -4.00 -34.10 -2.51
C LEU A 326 -4.50 -33.39 -1.22
N LEU A 327 -3.92 -33.74 -0.07
CA LEU A 327 -4.24 -33.07 1.19
C LEU A 327 -3.92 -31.59 1.15
N GLY A 328 -2.74 -31.25 0.60
CA GLY A 328 -2.31 -29.85 0.41
C GLY A 328 -3.22 -29.09 -0.54
N LEU A 329 -3.63 -29.71 -1.63
CA LEU A 329 -4.57 -29.11 -2.59
C LEU A 329 -5.93 -28.82 -1.93
N ILE A 330 -6.49 -29.80 -1.22
CA ILE A 330 -7.76 -29.66 -0.50
C ILE A 330 -7.63 -28.60 0.60
N GLY A 331 -6.57 -28.68 1.41
CA GLY A 331 -6.33 -27.74 2.51
C GLY A 331 -6.11 -26.31 2.04
N ALA A 332 -5.30 -26.11 0.99
CA ALA A 332 -5.07 -24.78 0.43
C ALA A 332 -6.37 -24.22 -0.19
N THR A 333 -7.14 -25.03 -0.91
CA THR A 333 -8.44 -24.60 -1.47
C THR A 333 -9.44 -24.22 -0.39
N LEU A 334 -9.59 -25.04 0.66
CA LEU A 334 -10.44 -24.73 1.80
C LEU A 334 -9.96 -23.49 2.54
N GLY A 335 -8.64 -23.33 2.70
CA GLY A 335 -8.01 -22.15 3.28
C GLY A 335 -8.30 -20.87 2.48
N VAL A 336 -8.26 -20.95 1.15
CA VAL A 336 -8.65 -19.83 0.27
C VAL A 336 -10.12 -19.48 0.44
N LEU A 337 -11.01 -20.47 0.37
CA LEU A 337 -12.45 -20.22 0.51
C LEU A 337 -12.79 -19.61 1.87
N LEU A 338 -12.25 -20.17 2.96
CA LEU A 338 -12.46 -19.65 4.30
C LEU A 338 -11.79 -18.27 4.48
N GLY A 339 -10.59 -18.08 3.94
CA GLY A 339 -9.87 -16.81 3.98
C GLY A 339 -10.64 -15.69 3.29
N ILE A 340 -11.19 -15.95 2.11
CA ILE A 340 -12.05 -14.99 1.39
C ILE A 340 -13.34 -14.71 2.20
N ALA A 341 -13.99 -15.74 2.71
CA ALA A 341 -15.21 -15.56 3.50
C ALA A 341 -14.97 -14.70 4.76
N LEU A 342 -13.86 -14.95 5.48
CA LEU A 342 -13.46 -14.16 6.64
C LEU A 342 -13.05 -12.74 6.25
N ALA A 343 -12.30 -12.55 5.15
CA ALA A 343 -11.92 -11.26 4.65
C ALA A 343 -13.16 -10.39 4.35
N LEU A 344 -14.15 -10.94 3.68
CA LEU A 344 -15.41 -10.26 3.39
C LEU A 344 -16.22 -9.96 4.68
N GLY A 345 -16.29 -10.93 5.61
CA GLY A 345 -16.99 -10.76 6.89
C GLY A 345 -16.36 -9.68 7.76
N ILE A 346 -15.04 -9.67 7.89
CA ILE A 346 -14.30 -8.64 8.65
C ILE A 346 -14.43 -7.28 7.97
N SER A 347 -14.32 -7.22 6.65
CA SER A 347 -14.46 -5.98 5.89
C SER A 347 -15.87 -5.38 5.95
N ALA A 348 -16.90 -6.19 6.15
CA ALA A 348 -18.27 -5.70 6.34
C ALA A 348 -18.44 -4.91 7.66
N VAL A 349 -17.67 -5.24 8.68
CA VAL A 349 -17.63 -4.52 9.97
C VAL A 349 -16.58 -3.41 9.95
N GLY A 350 -15.45 -3.64 9.30
CA GLY A 350 -14.27 -2.79 9.30
C GLY A 350 -13.49 -2.88 10.62
N ILE A 351 -12.20 -2.56 10.55
CA ILE A 351 -11.30 -2.53 11.72
C ILE A 351 -10.95 -1.07 11.98
N PRO A 352 -11.45 -0.45 13.08
CA PRO A 352 -11.04 0.91 13.41
C PRO A 352 -9.56 0.92 13.82
N MET A 353 -8.76 1.66 13.05
CA MET A 353 -7.33 1.80 13.28
C MET A 353 -7.02 3.16 13.89
N PRO A 354 -6.15 3.23 14.90
CA PRO A 354 -5.64 4.50 15.38
C PRO A 354 -4.83 5.20 14.27
N PRO A 355 -4.60 6.52 14.40
CA PRO A 355 -3.75 7.24 13.45
C PRO A 355 -2.39 6.56 13.29
N PRO A 356 -1.91 6.32 12.07
CA PRO A 356 -0.57 5.81 11.85
C PRO A 356 0.49 6.84 12.27
N PRO A 357 1.77 6.44 12.39
CA PRO A 357 2.85 7.37 12.65
C PRO A 357 2.81 8.56 11.67
N ASN A 358 3.02 9.77 12.19
CA ASN A 358 2.96 11.02 11.44
C ASN A 358 1.58 11.39 10.87
N SER A 359 0.49 10.82 11.41
CA SER A 359 -0.89 11.23 11.08
C SER A 359 -1.69 11.57 12.34
N ASN A 360 -2.67 12.46 12.19
CA ASN A 360 -3.65 12.77 13.23
C ASN A 360 -5.03 12.14 12.92
N VAL A 361 -5.16 11.44 11.78
CA VAL A 361 -6.43 10.89 11.30
C VAL A 361 -6.38 9.37 11.34
N GLY A 362 -7.26 8.78 12.15
CA GLY A 362 -7.52 7.33 12.13
C GLY A 362 -8.31 6.94 10.88
N TYR A 363 -8.30 5.67 10.55
CA TYR A 363 -9.04 5.14 9.40
C TYR A 363 -9.66 3.78 9.71
N THR A 364 -10.61 3.37 8.87
CA THR A 364 -11.19 2.03 8.95
C THR A 364 -10.46 1.13 7.96
N ALA A 365 -9.68 0.19 8.50
CA ALA A 365 -8.99 -0.79 7.68
C ALA A 365 -9.95 -1.90 7.24
N LEU A 366 -9.77 -2.35 6.01
CA LEU A 366 -10.48 -3.47 5.40
C LEU A 366 -9.49 -4.58 5.09
N ILE A 367 -10.00 -5.76 4.79
CA ILE A 367 -9.18 -6.85 4.28
C ILE A 367 -9.51 -7.03 2.79
N ARG A 368 -8.62 -6.55 1.93
CA ARG A 368 -8.82 -6.62 0.48
C ARG A 368 -8.67 -8.05 -0.04
N VAL A 369 -9.59 -8.44 -0.90
CA VAL A 369 -9.51 -9.71 -1.63
C VAL A 369 -8.70 -9.48 -2.90
N VAL A 370 -7.39 -9.73 -2.82
CA VAL A 370 -6.44 -9.46 -3.91
C VAL A 370 -6.00 -10.76 -4.57
N PRO A 371 -6.21 -10.95 -5.88
CA PRO A 371 -5.90 -12.21 -6.58
C PRO A 371 -4.44 -12.66 -6.42
N SER A 372 -3.47 -11.75 -6.44
CA SER A 372 -2.05 -12.08 -6.26
C SER A 372 -1.77 -12.64 -4.85
N VAL A 373 -2.34 -12.03 -3.80
CA VAL A 373 -2.21 -12.49 -2.42
C VAL A 373 -2.82 -13.90 -2.27
N ILE A 374 -3.99 -14.13 -2.87
CA ILE A 374 -4.67 -15.42 -2.83
C ILE A 374 -3.81 -16.51 -3.50
N LEU A 375 -3.30 -16.23 -4.70
CA LEU A 375 -2.47 -17.18 -5.46
C LEU A 375 -1.18 -17.52 -4.68
N VAL A 376 -0.48 -16.50 -4.17
CA VAL A 376 0.75 -16.70 -3.38
C VAL A 376 0.45 -17.53 -2.13
N SER A 377 -0.61 -17.20 -1.39
CA SER A 377 -1.02 -17.94 -0.17
C SER A 377 -1.38 -19.39 -0.46
N PHE A 378 -2.11 -19.64 -1.55
CA PHE A 378 -2.43 -20.98 -2.01
C PHE A 378 -1.15 -21.79 -2.32
N PHE A 379 -0.24 -21.22 -3.11
CA PHE A 379 0.99 -21.92 -3.47
C PHE A 379 1.92 -22.13 -2.27
N ILE A 380 2.01 -21.21 -1.34
CA ILE A 380 2.77 -21.38 -0.09
C ILE A 380 2.23 -22.59 0.70
N GLY A 381 0.92 -22.65 0.94
CA GLY A 381 0.29 -23.76 1.67
C GLY A 381 0.44 -25.11 0.95
N PHE A 382 0.25 -25.12 -0.36
CA PHE A 382 0.40 -26.33 -1.18
C PHE A 382 1.85 -26.80 -1.23
N LEU A 383 2.81 -25.92 -1.55
CA LEU A 383 4.23 -26.27 -1.66
C LEU A 383 4.82 -26.68 -0.30
N ALA A 384 4.45 -26.01 0.79
CA ALA A 384 4.86 -26.42 2.13
C ALA A 384 4.46 -27.88 2.42
N THR A 385 3.23 -28.24 2.05
CA THR A 385 2.74 -29.62 2.23
C THR A 385 3.49 -30.64 1.39
N VAL A 386 3.74 -30.33 0.12
CA VAL A 386 4.48 -31.21 -0.79
C VAL A 386 5.94 -31.37 -0.34
N LEU A 387 6.61 -30.28 0.04
CA LEU A 387 8.00 -30.31 0.54
C LEU A 387 8.10 -31.13 1.83
N SER A 388 7.16 -30.94 2.76
CA SER A 388 7.08 -31.74 3.99
C SER A 388 6.92 -33.23 3.70
N ALA A 389 6.06 -33.57 2.74
CA ALA A 389 5.84 -34.94 2.32
C ALA A 389 7.08 -35.58 1.68
N ILE A 390 7.86 -34.82 0.90
CA ILE A 390 9.14 -35.30 0.32
C ILE A 390 10.15 -35.62 1.41
N LEU A 391 10.25 -34.77 2.44
CA LEU A 391 11.15 -34.99 3.56
C LEU A 391 10.76 -36.24 4.35
N ALA A 392 9.48 -36.39 4.72
CA ALA A 392 8.97 -37.52 5.47
C ALA A 392 9.03 -38.83 4.66
N ALA A 393 8.70 -38.80 3.37
CA ALA A 393 8.73 -39.97 2.50
C ALA A 393 10.14 -40.56 2.34
N ARG A 394 11.19 -39.72 2.35
CA ARG A 394 12.58 -40.18 2.30
C ARG A 394 12.95 -41.00 3.56
N GLY A 395 12.44 -40.62 4.72
CA GLY A 395 12.63 -41.35 5.97
C GLY A 395 11.89 -42.67 5.95
N ALA A 396 10.60 -42.69 5.68
CA ALA A 396 9.74 -43.87 5.70
C ALA A 396 10.12 -44.92 4.62
N ALA A 397 10.56 -44.46 3.45
CA ALA A 397 10.95 -45.37 2.37
C ALA A 397 12.29 -46.12 2.62
N ARG A 398 13.09 -45.72 3.60
CA ARG A 398 14.38 -46.34 3.93
C ARG A 398 14.29 -47.49 4.96
N VAL A 399 13.15 -47.64 5.63
CA VAL A 399 12.98 -48.71 6.66
C VAL A 399 13.11 -50.10 6.01
N PRO A 400 13.99 -50.99 6.54
CA PRO A 400 14.15 -52.34 6.05
C PRO A 400 12.87 -53.19 6.20
N VAL A 401 12.59 -54.10 5.25
CA VAL A 401 11.37 -54.93 5.21
C VAL A 401 11.22 -55.78 6.47
N VAL A 402 12.33 -56.33 6.96
CA VAL A 402 12.36 -57.21 8.16
C VAL A 402 11.92 -56.44 9.42
N GLU A 403 12.40 -55.20 9.55
CA GLU A 403 12.08 -54.37 10.71
C GLU A 403 10.65 -53.82 10.63
N ALA A 404 10.17 -53.52 9.43
CA ALA A 404 8.78 -53.11 9.16
C ALA A 404 7.76 -54.19 9.49
N LEU A 405 8.06 -55.45 9.19
CA LEU A 405 7.15 -56.59 9.47
C LEU A 405 7.19 -57.00 10.95
N ARG A 406 8.32 -56.79 11.66
CA ARG A 406 8.46 -57.11 13.09
C ARG A 406 7.66 -56.17 14.01
N GLN A 407 7.35 -54.97 13.58
CA GLN A 407 6.49 -54.04 14.33
C GLN A 407 5.01 -54.35 14.27
N ASN A 408 4.59 -55.34 13.49
CA ASN A 408 3.20 -55.79 13.39
C ASN A 408 2.89 -57.05 14.24
N ILE A 409 3.85 -57.50 15.03
CA ILE A 409 3.71 -58.57 16.01
C ILE A 409 3.80 -57.94 17.40
#